data_5da18d7e54ec48bc274160ee0c28d66b
#
_entry.id   5da18d7e54ec48bc274160ee0c28d66b
#
_cell.length_a   1.000
_cell.length_b   1.000
_cell.length_c   1.000
_cell.angle_alpha   90.00
_cell.angle_beta   90.00
_cell.angle_gamma   90.00
#
_symmetry.space_group_name_H-M   'P 1'
#
loop_
_entity.id
_entity.type
_entity.pdbx_description
1 polymer ?
#
loop_
_entity_poly.entity_id
_entity_poly.type
_entity_poly.pdbx_seq_one_letter_code
_entity_poly.pdbx_strand_id
1 'polypeptide(L)'
;MGKRDEKKRQKRESLLVSAFSLFTSKGINDTSISDIVNHANMGKGTFYLYFKDKFDIRDKLIAVKATQLFRQATEGVHRENMVTLEEKIIYIADSVINQLNDDKMLLRFISKNLSWGVFRNVLVSGTEESGGYSFYDRYMALLGESGRTFRNPDLLLYMIIELISSTCYHVILQQEPVTLDELKPELYGTIQDMLHRQEVSMVKKEI
;
A
#
# COMPACT_ATOMS: atom_id res chain seq x y z
N MET A 1 -1.24 -24.48 15.39
CA MET A 1 0.03 -23.75 15.11
C MET A 1 1.01 -24.11 16.22
N GLY A 2 2.16 -24.68 15.93
CA GLY A 2 3.07 -25.23 16.95
C GLY A 2 3.93 -24.12 17.58
N LYS A 3 4.37 -24.31 18.81
CA LYS A 3 5.26 -23.37 19.55
C LYS A 3 6.56 -23.03 18.80
N ARG A 4 6.99 -23.89 17.89
CA ARG A 4 8.16 -23.71 17.02
C ARG A 4 7.87 -22.71 15.89
N ASP A 5 6.69 -22.76 15.30
CA ASP A 5 6.28 -21.87 14.22
C ASP A 5 6.07 -20.45 14.75
N GLU A 6 5.50 -20.32 15.93
CA GLU A 6 5.35 -19.03 16.61
C GLU A 6 6.70 -18.35 16.87
N LYS A 7 7.69 -19.10 17.40
CA LYS A 7 9.06 -18.57 17.60
C LYS A 7 9.73 -18.17 16.29
N LYS A 8 9.46 -18.91 15.20
CA LYS A 8 9.99 -18.59 13.87
C LYS A 8 9.38 -17.29 13.36
N ARG A 9 8.08 -17.11 13.50
CA ARG A 9 7.35 -15.88 13.13
C ARG A 9 7.86 -14.68 13.93
N GLN A 10 7.99 -14.77 15.24
CA GLN A 10 8.49 -13.71 16.10
C GLN A 10 9.90 -13.25 15.74
N LYS A 11 10.82 -14.19 15.43
CA LYS A 11 12.18 -13.84 14.98
C LYS A 11 12.17 -13.09 13.65
N ARG A 12 11.35 -13.53 12.70
CA ARG A 12 11.21 -12.87 11.41
C ARG A 12 10.63 -11.46 11.55
N GLU A 13 9.61 -11.30 12.37
CA GLU A 13 8.99 -10.01 12.68
C GLU A 13 9.97 -9.05 13.36
N SER A 14 10.75 -9.51 14.32
CA SER A 14 11.79 -8.70 14.98
C SER A 14 12.86 -8.20 13.97
N LEU A 15 13.25 -9.00 12.99
CA LEU A 15 14.16 -8.57 11.92
C LEU A 15 13.50 -7.51 11.03
N LEU A 16 12.21 -7.66 10.67
CA LEU A 16 11.48 -6.66 9.89
C LEU A 16 11.34 -5.33 10.64
N VAL A 17 11.00 -5.34 11.93
CA VAL A 17 10.91 -4.14 12.77
C VAL A 17 12.27 -3.44 12.86
N SER A 18 13.34 -4.21 13.08
CA SER A 18 14.71 -3.67 13.15
C SER A 18 15.16 -3.06 11.81
N ALA A 19 14.84 -3.73 10.70
CA ALA A 19 15.14 -3.22 9.37
C ALA A 19 14.36 -1.93 9.08
N PHE A 20 13.08 -1.85 9.43
CA PHE A 20 12.28 -0.65 9.24
C PHE A 20 12.86 0.55 10.00
N SER A 21 13.17 0.37 11.28
CA SER A 21 13.79 1.41 12.11
C SER A 21 15.08 1.93 11.49
N LEU A 22 15.96 1.04 11.03
CA LEU A 22 17.24 1.41 10.44
C LEU A 22 17.11 2.03 9.04
N PHE A 23 16.24 1.50 8.21
CA PHE A 23 16.01 2.03 6.86
C PHE A 23 15.37 3.41 6.87
N THR A 24 14.51 3.69 7.85
CA THR A 24 13.88 5.01 8.00
C THR A 24 14.78 6.04 8.66
N SER A 25 15.70 5.64 9.55
CA SER A 25 16.60 6.55 10.26
C SER A 25 17.86 6.90 9.46
N LYS A 26 18.57 5.92 8.88
CA LYS A 26 19.82 6.14 8.17
C LYS A 26 19.81 5.78 6.68
N GLY A 27 18.70 5.21 6.20
CA GLY A 27 18.54 4.80 4.81
C GLY A 27 19.01 3.37 4.53
N ILE A 28 18.53 2.81 3.40
CA ILE A 28 18.81 1.43 3.01
C ILE A 28 20.28 1.24 2.63
N ASN A 29 20.87 2.22 1.93
CA ASN A 29 22.25 2.11 1.44
C ASN A 29 23.24 2.02 2.61
N ASP A 30 23.03 2.83 3.64
CA ASP A 30 23.90 2.93 4.81
C ASP A 30 23.57 1.91 5.91
N THR A 31 22.58 1.04 5.67
CA THR A 31 22.25 -0.06 6.57
C THR A 31 22.88 -1.36 6.10
N SER A 32 23.65 -2.00 6.95
CA SER A 32 24.21 -3.34 6.73
C SER A 32 23.34 -4.43 7.35
N ILE A 33 23.51 -5.69 6.88
CA ILE A 33 22.88 -6.86 7.54
C ILE A 33 23.36 -6.98 8.99
N SER A 34 24.62 -6.64 9.26
CA SER A 34 25.17 -6.62 10.63
C SER A 34 24.41 -5.67 11.55
N ASP A 35 24.08 -4.48 11.05
CA ASP A 35 23.29 -3.52 11.81
C ASP A 35 21.91 -4.06 12.16
N ILE A 36 21.24 -4.68 11.18
CA ILE A 36 19.88 -5.23 11.36
C ILE A 36 19.90 -6.33 12.43
N VAL A 37 20.83 -7.29 12.32
CA VAL A 37 20.87 -8.41 13.28
C VAL A 37 21.32 -7.97 14.66
N ASN A 38 22.26 -7.01 14.78
CA ASN A 38 22.67 -6.44 16.05
C ASN A 38 21.48 -5.71 16.73
N HIS A 39 20.73 -4.90 15.96
CA HIS A 39 19.55 -4.21 16.48
C HIS A 39 18.44 -5.20 16.92
N ALA A 40 18.31 -6.34 16.23
CA ALA A 40 17.36 -7.39 16.58
C ALA A 40 17.87 -8.36 17.66
N ASN A 41 19.10 -8.18 18.19
CA ASN A 41 19.78 -9.11 19.09
C ASN A 41 19.85 -10.54 18.53
N MET A 42 20.26 -10.68 17.26
CA MET A 42 20.33 -11.95 16.54
C MET A 42 21.68 -12.12 15.83
N GLY A 43 22.01 -13.35 15.48
CA GLY A 43 23.18 -13.67 14.65
C GLY A 43 22.85 -13.60 13.16
N LYS A 44 23.87 -13.34 12.31
CA LYS A 44 23.75 -13.31 10.84
C LYS A 44 23.13 -14.60 10.27
N GLY A 45 23.46 -15.77 10.82
CA GLY A 45 22.86 -17.03 10.41
C GLY A 45 21.32 -17.05 10.53
N THR A 46 20.77 -16.38 11.58
CA THR A 46 19.33 -16.24 11.74
C THR A 46 18.73 -15.37 10.63
N PHE A 47 19.39 -14.30 10.20
CA PHE A 47 18.94 -13.46 9.10
C PHE A 47 18.76 -14.27 7.81
N TYR A 48 19.79 -15.04 7.42
CA TYR A 48 19.80 -15.81 6.19
C TYR A 48 18.80 -16.98 6.16
N LEU A 49 18.23 -17.37 7.31
CA LEU A 49 17.10 -18.32 7.35
C LEU A 49 15.79 -17.71 6.83
N TYR A 50 15.68 -16.35 6.81
CA TYR A 50 14.44 -15.66 6.44
C TYR A 50 14.57 -14.78 5.20
N PHE A 51 15.75 -14.21 4.96
CA PHE A 51 15.99 -13.21 3.92
C PHE A 51 17.30 -13.50 3.19
N LYS A 52 17.28 -13.31 1.86
CA LYS A 52 18.46 -13.52 1.01
C LYS A 52 19.51 -12.44 1.22
N ASP A 53 19.06 -11.19 1.28
CA ASP A 53 19.89 -10.00 1.45
C ASP A 53 19.07 -8.82 1.99
N LYS A 54 19.69 -7.64 2.10
CA LYS A 54 19.03 -6.44 2.60
C LYS A 54 17.93 -5.89 1.66
N PHE A 55 17.96 -6.22 0.40
CA PHE A 55 16.94 -5.81 -0.56
C PHE A 55 15.72 -6.73 -0.48
N ASP A 56 15.92 -8.02 -0.24
CA ASP A 56 14.84 -8.97 0.01
C ASP A 56 14.02 -8.60 1.26
N ILE A 57 14.68 -8.25 2.38
CA ILE A 57 13.95 -7.80 3.58
C ILE A 57 13.26 -6.45 3.36
N ARG A 58 13.86 -5.52 2.58
CA ARG A 58 13.22 -4.26 2.16
C ARG A 58 11.93 -4.54 1.41
N ASP A 59 11.97 -5.38 0.37
CA ASP A 59 10.82 -5.64 -0.49
C ASP A 59 9.69 -6.32 0.28
N LYS A 60 10.02 -7.26 1.17
CA LYS A 60 9.05 -7.88 2.08
C LYS A 60 8.48 -6.90 3.08
N LEU A 61 9.30 -5.96 3.57
CA LEU A 61 8.84 -4.91 4.48
C LEU A 61 7.88 -3.94 3.79
N ILE A 62 8.16 -3.56 2.54
CA ILE A 62 7.24 -2.75 1.72
C ILE A 62 5.93 -3.51 1.55
N ALA A 63 5.97 -4.80 1.22
CA ALA A 63 4.80 -5.64 1.07
C ALA A 63 3.94 -5.67 2.34
N VAL A 64 4.55 -5.93 3.49
CA VAL A 64 3.84 -5.96 4.79
C VAL A 64 3.20 -4.61 5.09
N LYS A 65 3.94 -3.51 4.94
CA LYS A 65 3.46 -2.16 5.26
C LYS A 65 2.34 -1.71 4.33
N ALA A 66 2.50 -1.93 3.02
CA ALA A 66 1.45 -1.60 2.05
C ALA A 66 0.18 -2.44 2.28
N THR A 67 0.32 -3.75 2.56
CA THR A 67 -0.82 -4.60 2.91
C THR A 67 -1.55 -4.10 4.16
N GLN A 68 -0.84 -3.69 5.20
CA GLN A 68 -1.45 -3.14 6.41
C GLN A 68 -2.22 -1.85 6.11
N LEU A 69 -1.60 -0.95 5.35
CA LEU A 69 -2.19 0.32 4.94
C LEU A 69 -3.53 0.12 4.19
N PHE A 70 -3.51 -0.72 3.15
CA PHE A 70 -4.71 -0.98 2.34
C PHE A 70 -5.78 -1.80 3.08
N ARG A 71 -5.38 -2.74 3.92
CA ARG A 71 -6.33 -3.50 4.74
C ARG A 71 -7.11 -2.57 5.66
N GLN A 72 -6.43 -1.70 6.40
CA GLN A 72 -7.08 -0.73 7.29
C GLN A 72 -8.02 0.20 6.51
N ALA A 73 -7.59 0.67 5.34
CA ALA A 73 -8.42 1.52 4.50
C ALA A 73 -9.67 0.83 3.96
N THR A 74 -9.59 -0.46 3.62
CA THR A 74 -10.73 -1.21 3.06
C THR A 74 -11.67 -1.76 4.13
N GLU A 75 -11.21 -2.04 5.35
CA GLU A 75 -12.07 -2.51 6.44
C GLU A 75 -13.17 -1.51 6.81
N GLY A 76 -12.92 -0.20 6.67
CA GLY A 76 -13.88 0.85 6.93
C GLY A 76 -15.03 0.92 5.92
N VAL A 77 -14.80 0.53 4.66
CA VAL A 77 -15.81 0.59 3.59
C VAL A 77 -17.10 -0.15 3.94
N HIS A 78 -17.01 -1.25 4.69
CA HIS A 78 -18.19 -2.03 5.09
C HIS A 78 -18.96 -1.47 6.30
N ARG A 79 -18.31 -0.60 7.08
CA ARG A 79 -18.90 -0.03 8.30
C ARG A 79 -19.71 1.24 8.01
N GLU A 80 -19.37 1.91 6.93
CA GLU A 80 -20.03 3.13 6.47
C GLU A 80 -21.12 2.77 5.42
N ASN A 81 -22.25 3.45 5.46
CA ASN A 81 -23.35 3.24 4.52
C ASN A 81 -23.08 3.86 3.14
N MET A 82 -21.90 3.55 2.57
CA MET A 82 -21.52 4.05 1.24
C MET A 82 -22.25 3.26 0.15
N VAL A 83 -22.94 3.99 -0.72
CA VAL A 83 -23.81 3.40 -1.77
C VAL A 83 -23.05 3.34 -3.09
N THR A 84 -22.35 4.40 -3.47
CA THR A 84 -21.71 4.52 -4.78
C THR A 84 -20.28 4.00 -4.80
N LEU A 85 -19.82 3.59 -5.98
CA LEU A 85 -18.41 3.19 -6.18
C LEU A 85 -17.47 4.35 -5.87
N GLU A 86 -17.82 5.56 -6.30
CA GLU A 86 -17.05 6.79 -6.07
C GLU A 86 -16.83 7.03 -4.58
N GLU A 87 -17.88 6.96 -3.77
CA GLU A 87 -17.78 7.09 -2.31
C GLU A 87 -16.81 6.07 -1.71
N LYS A 88 -16.92 4.79 -2.12
CA LYS A 88 -16.05 3.72 -1.64
C LYS A 88 -14.59 3.93 -2.02
N ILE A 89 -14.31 4.29 -3.28
CA ILE A 89 -12.93 4.53 -3.77
C ILE A 89 -12.32 5.76 -3.10
N ILE A 90 -13.08 6.86 -2.97
CA ILE A 90 -12.63 8.08 -2.30
C ILE A 90 -12.36 7.80 -0.82
N TYR A 91 -13.22 7.07 -0.15
CA TYR A 91 -13.02 6.68 1.25
C TYR A 91 -11.70 5.91 1.44
N ILE A 92 -11.41 4.93 0.57
CA ILE A 92 -10.15 4.19 0.60
C ILE A 92 -8.97 5.13 0.37
N ALA A 93 -9.07 6.02 -0.63
CA ALA A 93 -8.03 6.99 -0.93
C ALA A 93 -7.79 7.94 0.25
N ASP A 94 -8.85 8.51 0.84
CA ASP A 94 -8.76 9.40 2.01
C ASP A 94 -8.16 8.69 3.22
N SER A 95 -8.58 7.46 3.50
CA SER A 95 -8.03 6.65 4.59
C SER A 95 -6.53 6.38 4.40
N VAL A 96 -6.08 6.05 3.18
CA VAL A 96 -4.67 5.86 2.86
C VAL A 96 -3.89 7.17 3.05
N ILE A 97 -4.41 8.29 2.54
CA ILE A 97 -3.77 9.60 2.65
C ILE A 97 -3.63 10.02 4.12
N ASN A 98 -4.68 9.85 4.93
CA ASN A 98 -4.64 10.20 6.35
C ASN A 98 -3.61 9.36 7.10
N GLN A 99 -3.57 8.03 6.89
CA GLN A 99 -2.58 7.15 7.50
C GLN A 99 -1.13 7.57 7.12
N LEU A 100 -0.90 7.97 5.87
CA LEU A 100 0.41 8.44 5.41
C LEU A 100 0.76 9.84 5.95
N ASN A 101 -0.25 10.69 6.17
CA ASN A 101 -0.06 11.98 6.82
C ASN A 101 0.30 11.83 8.31
N ASP A 102 -0.29 10.84 8.99
CA ASP A 102 -0.01 10.54 10.39
C ASP A 102 1.35 9.85 10.59
N ASP A 103 1.78 9.03 9.62
CA ASP A 103 3.08 8.34 9.63
C ASP A 103 3.97 8.80 8.47
N LYS A 104 4.60 9.97 8.64
CA LYS A 104 5.54 10.54 7.64
C LYS A 104 6.79 9.68 7.40
N MET A 105 7.16 8.81 8.35
CA MET A 105 8.25 7.85 8.15
C MET A 105 7.84 6.74 7.20
N LEU A 106 6.63 6.23 7.35
CA LEU A 106 6.05 5.26 6.43
C LEU A 106 5.91 5.85 5.02
N LEU A 107 5.41 7.08 4.90
CA LEU A 107 5.31 7.78 3.61
C LEU A 107 6.68 7.87 2.92
N ARG A 108 7.72 8.35 3.61
CA ARG A 108 9.07 8.46 3.05
C ARG A 108 9.64 7.09 2.65
N PHE A 109 9.38 6.07 3.46
CA PHE A 109 9.88 4.72 3.20
C PHE A 109 9.20 4.12 1.96
N ILE A 110 7.87 4.19 1.85
CA ILE A 110 7.12 3.67 0.72
C ILE A 110 7.49 4.45 -0.56
N SER A 111 7.41 5.77 -0.56
CA SER A 111 7.61 6.61 -1.75
C SER A 111 9.02 6.47 -2.36
N LYS A 112 10.05 6.30 -1.52
CA LYS A 112 11.42 6.13 -2.02
C LYS A 112 11.72 4.74 -2.59
N ASN A 113 10.95 3.73 -2.20
CA ASN A 113 11.30 2.34 -2.42
C ASN A 113 10.26 1.56 -3.22
N LEU A 114 9.09 2.16 -3.46
CA LEU A 114 7.99 1.53 -4.17
C LEU A 114 8.14 1.76 -5.68
N SER A 115 8.74 0.79 -6.37
CA SER A 115 8.57 0.71 -7.83
C SER A 115 7.24 0.04 -8.16
N TRP A 116 6.65 0.36 -9.31
CA TRP A 116 5.41 -0.29 -9.77
C TRP A 116 5.49 -1.82 -9.75
N GLY A 117 6.65 -2.40 -10.10
CA GLY A 117 6.84 -3.85 -10.08
C GLY A 117 6.73 -4.45 -8.67
N VAL A 118 7.32 -3.81 -7.66
CA VAL A 118 7.20 -4.22 -6.25
C VAL A 118 5.76 -4.03 -5.78
N PHE A 119 5.16 -2.88 -6.10
CA PHE A 119 3.81 -2.53 -5.70
C PHE A 119 2.76 -3.48 -6.31
N ARG A 120 2.86 -3.79 -7.60
CA ARG A 120 1.97 -4.75 -8.27
C ARG A 120 2.05 -6.12 -7.60
N ASN A 121 3.25 -6.61 -7.30
CA ASN A 121 3.41 -7.87 -6.58
C ASN A 121 2.73 -7.85 -5.21
N VAL A 122 2.80 -6.72 -4.49
CA VAL A 122 2.13 -6.53 -3.20
C VAL A 122 0.61 -6.52 -3.33
N LEU A 123 0.09 -5.87 -4.35
CA LEU A 123 -1.36 -5.73 -4.57
C LEU A 123 -2.01 -7.06 -4.99
N VAL A 124 -1.34 -7.81 -5.88
CA VAL A 124 -1.90 -9.01 -6.52
C VAL A 124 -1.60 -10.27 -5.73
N SER A 125 -0.40 -10.39 -5.18
CA SER A 125 -0.06 -11.58 -4.41
C SER A 125 -0.48 -11.37 -2.96
N GLY A 126 -1.64 -11.92 -2.58
CA GLY A 126 -1.90 -12.22 -1.19
C GLY A 126 -0.77 -13.11 -0.67
N THR A 127 0.33 -12.52 -0.18
CA THR A 127 1.47 -13.24 0.36
C THR A 127 1.07 -13.94 1.67
N GLU A 128 1.77 -15.00 2.07
CA GLU A 128 1.62 -15.59 3.41
C GLU A 128 1.72 -14.51 4.51
N GLU A 129 2.49 -13.46 4.23
CA GLU A 129 2.73 -12.30 5.08
C GLU A 129 1.50 -11.39 5.21
N SER A 130 0.65 -11.37 4.18
CA SER A 130 -0.61 -10.61 4.19
C SER A 130 -1.77 -11.41 4.78
N GLY A 131 -1.56 -12.66 5.23
CA GLY A 131 -2.64 -13.53 5.67
C GLY A 131 -3.69 -13.78 4.58
N GLY A 132 -3.25 -13.84 3.31
CA GLY A 132 -4.10 -14.05 2.14
C GLY A 132 -4.89 -12.80 1.69
N TYR A 133 -4.65 -11.62 2.28
CA TYR A 133 -5.29 -10.39 1.83
C TYR A 133 -4.68 -9.90 0.51
N SER A 134 -5.52 -9.72 -0.51
CA SER A 134 -5.20 -9.07 -1.77
C SER A 134 -6.01 -7.78 -1.90
N PHE A 135 -5.33 -6.66 -1.98
CA PHE A 135 -6.01 -5.38 -2.26
C PHE A 135 -6.61 -5.37 -3.67
N TYR A 136 -5.91 -5.98 -4.63
CA TYR A 136 -6.39 -6.06 -6.00
C TYR A 136 -7.73 -6.82 -6.11
N ASP A 137 -7.85 -7.98 -5.44
CA ASP A 137 -9.11 -8.73 -5.44
C ASP A 137 -10.24 -7.92 -4.81
N ARG A 138 -9.93 -7.17 -3.76
CA ARG A 138 -10.90 -6.28 -3.12
C ARG A 138 -11.33 -5.15 -4.04
N TYR A 139 -10.39 -4.51 -4.73
CA TYR A 139 -10.67 -3.49 -5.74
C TYR A 139 -11.55 -4.06 -6.87
N MET A 140 -11.20 -5.21 -7.42
CA MET A 140 -11.99 -5.87 -8.48
C MET A 140 -13.40 -6.24 -8.01
N ALA A 141 -13.54 -6.67 -6.74
CA ALA A 141 -14.86 -6.92 -6.14
C ALA A 141 -15.71 -5.64 -6.06
N LEU A 142 -15.13 -4.50 -5.64
CA LEU A 142 -15.84 -3.21 -5.61
C LEU A 142 -16.32 -2.77 -7.00
N LEU A 143 -15.47 -2.94 -8.03
CA LEU A 143 -15.88 -2.67 -9.41
C LEU A 143 -17.02 -3.59 -9.86
N GLY A 144 -16.96 -4.89 -9.55
CA GLY A 144 -18.01 -5.87 -9.86
C GLY A 144 -19.33 -5.57 -9.13
N GLU A 145 -19.29 -5.22 -7.85
CA GLU A 145 -20.45 -4.83 -7.04
C GLU A 145 -21.16 -3.58 -7.60
N SER A 146 -20.45 -2.68 -8.28
CA SER A 146 -21.04 -1.48 -8.87
C SER A 146 -21.92 -1.76 -10.09
N GLY A 147 -21.84 -2.95 -10.68
CA GLY A 147 -22.51 -3.31 -11.93
C GLY A 147 -22.02 -2.56 -13.17
N ARG A 148 -20.95 -1.76 -13.03
CA ARG A 148 -20.34 -0.96 -14.10
C ARG A 148 -19.20 -1.72 -14.77
N THR A 149 -18.95 -1.43 -16.04
CA THR A 149 -17.85 -2.03 -16.82
C THR A 149 -16.79 -0.96 -17.10
N PHE A 150 -15.53 -1.27 -16.87
CA PHE A 150 -14.41 -0.37 -17.09
C PHE A 150 -13.53 -0.89 -18.22
N ARG A 151 -12.97 0.02 -19.06
CA ARG A 151 -12.13 -0.35 -20.21
C ARG A 151 -10.86 -1.06 -19.79
N ASN A 152 -10.19 -0.56 -18.78
CA ASN A 152 -8.96 -1.14 -18.26
C ASN A 152 -8.86 -0.89 -16.74
N PRO A 153 -9.39 -1.80 -15.91
CA PRO A 153 -9.33 -1.69 -14.45
C PRO A 153 -7.91 -1.58 -13.88
N ASP A 154 -6.95 -2.31 -14.48
CA ASP A 154 -5.55 -2.28 -14.03
C ASP A 154 -4.91 -0.90 -14.25
N LEU A 155 -5.13 -0.31 -15.42
CA LEU A 155 -4.64 1.02 -15.75
C LEU A 155 -5.30 2.08 -14.85
N LEU A 156 -6.61 1.95 -14.60
CA LEU A 156 -7.34 2.85 -13.72
C LEU A 156 -6.76 2.83 -12.30
N LEU A 157 -6.55 1.64 -11.73
CA LEU A 157 -5.93 1.48 -10.42
C LEU A 157 -4.52 2.08 -10.39
N TYR A 158 -3.71 1.78 -11.40
CA TYR A 158 -2.36 2.33 -11.53
C TYR A 158 -2.36 3.86 -11.52
N MET A 159 -3.21 4.48 -12.34
CA MET A 159 -3.30 5.94 -12.43
C MET A 159 -3.75 6.58 -11.12
N ILE A 160 -4.72 5.99 -10.41
CA ILE A 160 -5.17 6.50 -9.10
C ILE A 160 -4.02 6.45 -8.08
N ILE A 161 -3.29 5.35 -8.03
CA ILE A 161 -2.18 5.16 -7.09
C ILE A 161 -1.04 6.14 -7.38
N GLU A 162 -0.64 6.28 -8.65
CA GLU A 162 0.43 7.21 -9.03
C GLU A 162 0.02 8.67 -8.77
N LEU A 163 -1.24 9.02 -9.04
CA LEU A 163 -1.77 10.35 -8.74
C LEU A 163 -1.66 10.66 -7.24
N ILE A 164 -2.15 9.76 -6.38
CA ILE A 164 -2.09 9.93 -4.93
C ILE A 164 -0.64 9.97 -4.45
N SER A 165 0.19 9.01 -4.88
CA SER A 165 1.58 8.89 -4.44
C SER A 165 2.41 10.11 -4.78
N SER A 166 2.26 10.62 -6.01
CA SER A 166 3.03 11.77 -6.48
C SER A 166 2.58 13.08 -5.86
N THR A 167 1.26 13.35 -5.82
CA THR A 167 0.74 14.62 -5.32
C THR A 167 0.84 14.72 -3.80
N CYS A 168 0.49 13.67 -3.07
CA CYS A 168 0.48 13.70 -1.61
C CYS A 168 1.89 13.73 -0.99
N TYR A 169 2.91 13.19 -1.67
CA TYR A 169 4.26 13.15 -1.11
C TYR A 169 4.79 14.53 -0.74
N HIS A 170 4.77 15.47 -1.70
CA HIS A 170 5.25 16.84 -1.48
C HIS A 170 4.33 17.63 -0.55
N VAL A 171 3.02 17.50 -0.72
CA VAL A 171 2.04 18.21 0.09
C VAL A 171 2.11 17.78 1.56
N ILE A 172 2.22 16.50 1.85
CA ILE A 172 2.31 16.01 3.24
C ILE A 172 3.65 16.38 3.89
N LEU A 173 4.76 16.34 3.15
CA LEU A 173 6.08 16.55 3.74
C LEU A 173 6.53 18.01 3.74
N GLN A 174 6.10 18.81 2.78
CA GLN A 174 6.60 20.17 2.52
C GLN A 174 5.50 21.23 2.58
N GLN A 175 4.22 20.83 2.54
CA GLN A 175 3.05 21.71 2.44
C GLN A 175 3.11 22.61 1.20
N GLU A 176 3.62 22.08 0.11
CA GLU A 176 3.77 22.77 -1.17
C GLU A 176 3.20 21.92 -2.32
N PRO A 177 2.62 22.53 -3.33
CA PRO A 177 2.31 23.98 -3.51
C PRO A 177 1.09 24.44 -2.73
N VAL A 178 0.35 23.53 -2.10
CA VAL A 178 -0.87 23.79 -1.33
C VAL A 178 -0.87 22.93 -0.05
N THR A 179 -1.82 23.16 0.84
CA THR A 179 -2.05 22.31 2.01
C THR A 179 -2.76 21.01 1.61
N LEU A 180 -2.72 20.01 2.50
CA LEU A 180 -3.43 18.74 2.27
C LEU A 180 -4.96 18.93 2.19
N ASP A 181 -5.50 19.87 2.97
CA ASP A 181 -6.94 20.16 2.97
C ASP A 181 -7.39 20.83 1.66
N GLU A 182 -6.52 21.62 1.02
CA GLU A 182 -6.77 22.20 -0.30
C GLU A 182 -6.60 21.17 -1.42
N LEU A 183 -5.62 20.24 -1.29
CA LEU A 183 -5.39 19.21 -2.29
C LEU A 183 -6.54 18.19 -2.36
N LYS A 184 -7.05 17.73 -1.23
CA LYS A 184 -8.00 16.61 -1.15
C LYS A 184 -9.23 16.77 -2.03
N PRO A 185 -9.95 17.90 -2.03
CA PRO A 185 -11.13 18.10 -2.89
C PRO A 185 -10.82 17.94 -4.38
N GLU A 186 -9.72 18.53 -4.84
CA GLU A 186 -9.29 18.49 -6.24
C GLU A 186 -8.85 17.07 -6.65
N LEU A 187 -8.12 16.39 -5.75
CA LEU A 187 -7.69 15.02 -5.96
C LEU A 187 -8.89 14.06 -6.06
N TYR A 188 -9.89 14.22 -5.19
CA TYR A 188 -11.09 13.37 -5.21
C TYR A 188 -11.94 13.61 -6.44
N GLY A 189 -12.13 14.86 -6.85
CA GLY A 189 -12.78 15.20 -8.11
C GLY A 189 -12.09 14.56 -9.31
N THR A 190 -10.75 14.64 -9.35
CA THR A 190 -9.95 14.00 -10.41
C THR A 190 -10.14 12.48 -10.42
N ILE A 191 -10.17 11.82 -9.26
CA ILE A 191 -10.41 10.37 -9.17
C ILE A 191 -11.82 10.02 -9.69
N GLN A 192 -12.84 10.81 -9.36
CA GLN A 192 -14.21 10.63 -9.88
C GLN A 192 -14.24 10.75 -11.41
N ASP A 193 -13.59 11.76 -11.97
CA ASP A 193 -13.49 11.95 -13.41
C ASP A 193 -12.77 10.78 -14.10
N MET A 194 -11.73 10.23 -13.48
CA MET A 194 -11.03 9.05 -13.98
C MET A 194 -11.94 7.82 -14.00
N LEU A 195 -12.76 7.60 -12.97
CA LEU A 195 -13.76 6.52 -12.91
C LEU A 195 -14.78 6.67 -14.05
N HIS A 196 -15.39 7.84 -14.19
CA HIS A 196 -16.38 8.12 -15.25
C HIS A 196 -15.77 7.96 -16.66
N ARG A 197 -14.56 8.46 -16.88
CA ARG A 197 -13.89 8.40 -18.17
C ARG A 197 -13.52 6.98 -18.60
N GLN A 198 -13.23 6.09 -17.67
CA GLN A 198 -12.89 4.69 -17.94
C GLN A 198 -14.11 3.78 -18.03
N GLU A 199 -15.28 4.25 -17.64
CA GLU A 199 -16.53 3.50 -17.76
C GLU A 199 -16.91 3.28 -19.23
N VAL A 200 -17.31 2.06 -19.54
CA VAL A 200 -17.83 1.70 -20.86
C VAL A 200 -19.33 1.90 -20.84
N SER A 201 -19.83 2.90 -21.54
CA SER A 201 -21.27 3.05 -21.75
C SER A 201 -21.79 1.78 -22.46
N MET A 202 -22.67 1.04 -21.83
CA MET A 202 -23.40 -0.02 -22.53
C MET A 202 -24.28 0.65 -23.58
N VAL A 203 -23.83 0.65 -24.82
CA VAL A 203 -24.70 0.99 -25.96
C VAL A 203 -25.78 -0.08 -25.94
N LYS A 204 -27.00 0.27 -25.50
CA LYS A 204 -28.18 -0.55 -25.72
C LYS A 204 -28.23 -0.82 -27.23
N LYS A 205 -27.92 -2.02 -27.66
CA LYS A 205 -28.34 -2.48 -28.99
C LYS A 205 -29.87 -2.51 -28.93
N GLU A 206 -30.50 -1.48 -29.49
CA GLU A 206 -31.89 -1.58 -29.89
C GLU A 206 -31.96 -2.68 -30.95
N ILE A 207 -32.70 -3.75 -30.61
CA ILE A 207 -33.09 -4.83 -31.52
C ILE A 207 -34.42 -4.39 -32.16
#